data_5a291a9cf962cdad91af95b5d4dc6f88
#
_entry.id   5a291a9cf962cdad91af95b5d4dc6f88
#
_cell.length_a   1.000
_cell.length_b   1.000
_cell.length_c   1.000
_cell.angle_alpha   90.00
_cell.angle_beta   90.00
_cell.angle_gamma   90.00
#
_symmetry.space_group_name_H-M   'P 1'
#
loop_
_entity.id
_entity.type
_entity.pdbx_description
1 polymer ?
#
loop_
_entity_poly.entity_id
_entity_poly.type
_entity_poly.pdbx_seq_one_letter_code
_entity_poly.pdbx_strand_id
1 'polypeptide(L)'
;MNKLLALAAAGLLAGTAPAYAAPRQVTLTVPTMDCDTCPITIRVALMKVPGVSRAVVSYARRNAKVTFDDAKTDVAALTKATEAAGYPSFAE
;
A
#
# COMPACT_ATOMS: atom_id res chain seq x y z
N MET A 1 5.13 -7.20 47.66
CA MET A 1 3.95 -6.43 47.33
C MET A 1 4.25 -5.45 46.28
N ASN A 2 5.20 -4.60 46.49
CA ASN A 2 5.52 -3.57 45.52
C ASN A 2 5.93 -4.10 44.16
N LYS A 3 6.51 -5.28 44.15
CA LYS A 3 6.95 -5.89 42.92
C LYS A 3 5.80 -6.19 41.99
N LEU A 4 4.67 -6.54 42.56
CA LEU A 4 3.50 -6.83 41.76
C LEU A 4 2.99 -5.61 41.03
N LEU A 5 3.04 -4.47 41.71
CA LEU A 5 2.62 -3.22 41.10
C LEU A 5 3.52 -2.85 39.92
N ALA A 6 4.80 -3.07 40.09
CA ALA A 6 5.72 -2.78 39.01
C ALA A 6 5.45 -3.65 37.78
N LEU A 7 5.13 -4.89 38.01
CA LEU A 7 4.82 -5.80 36.91
C LEU A 7 3.56 -5.36 36.17
N ALA A 8 2.56 -4.93 36.94
CA ALA A 8 1.34 -4.46 36.32
C ALA A 8 1.59 -3.26 35.45
N ALA A 9 2.42 -2.34 35.87
CA ALA A 9 2.75 -1.18 35.06
C ALA A 9 3.45 -1.58 33.77
N ALA A 10 4.34 -2.52 33.87
CA ALA A 10 5.02 -2.99 32.67
C ALA A 10 4.05 -3.60 31.67
N GLY A 11 3.09 -4.35 32.18
CA GLY A 11 2.09 -4.93 31.31
C GLY A 11 1.26 -3.88 30.56
N LEU A 12 0.93 -2.83 31.25
CA LEU A 12 0.18 -1.74 30.61
C LEU A 12 0.97 -1.09 29.49
N LEU A 13 2.23 -0.86 29.70
CA LEU A 13 3.06 -0.28 28.66
C LEU A 13 3.13 -1.15 27.43
N ALA A 14 3.23 -2.44 27.63
CA ALA A 14 3.22 -3.35 26.50
C ALA A 14 1.91 -3.30 25.73
N GLY A 15 0.80 -3.07 26.45
CA GLY A 15 -0.51 -3.01 25.81
C GLY A 15 -0.76 -1.73 25.03
N THR A 16 0.08 -0.73 25.21
CA THR A 16 -0.09 0.54 24.51
C THR A 16 0.79 0.64 23.27
N ALA A 17 1.18 -0.48 22.69
CA ALA A 17 1.93 -0.45 21.45
C ALA A 17 1.24 0.45 20.43
N PRO A 18 1.99 1.22 19.66
CA PRO A 18 1.40 2.15 18.72
C PRO A 18 0.54 1.42 17.70
N ALA A 19 -0.61 2.00 17.46
CA ALA A 19 -1.56 1.44 16.53
C ALA A 19 -1.41 2.07 15.14
N TYR A 20 -0.21 2.14 14.64
CA TYR A 20 -0.03 2.53 13.25
C TYR A 20 -0.13 1.30 12.36
N ALA A 21 -0.65 1.48 11.18
CA ALA A 21 -0.86 0.38 10.26
C ALA A 21 0.47 -0.14 9.74
N ALA A 22 0.55 -1.44 9.58
CA ALA A 22 1.70 -2.04 8.92
C ALA A 22 1.62 -1.75 7.43
N PRO A 23 2.74 -1.55 6.75
CA PRO A 23 2.73 -1.41 5.30
C PRO A 23 2.20 -2.69 4.66
N ARG A 24 1.38 -2.53 3.65
CA ARG A 24 0.83 -3.63 2.88
C ARG A 24 1.33 -3.55 1.45
N GLN A 25 1.41 -4.71 0.82
CA GLN A 25 1.81 -4.78 -0.57
C GLN A 25 0.74 -5.52 -1.36
N VAL A 26 0.41 -4.98 -2.52
CA VAL A 26 -0.51 -5.62 -3.44
C VAL A 26 0.10 -5.60 -4.84
N THR A 27 -0.17 -6.62 -5.62
CA THR A 27 0.19 -6.66 -7.02
C THR A 27 -1.06 -6.45 -7.85
N LEU A 28 -1.03 -5.43 -8.71
CA LEU A 28 -2.14 -5.12 -9.60
C LEU A 28 -1.78 -5.58 -11.02
N THR A 29 -2.67 -6.30 -11.64
CA THR A 29 -2.54 -6.64 -13.05
C THR A 29 -3.08 -5.50 -13.88
N VAL A 30 -2.32 -5.04 -14.87
CA VAL A 30 -2.70 -3.92 -15.74
C VAL A 30 -2.63 -4.40 -17.19
N PRO A 31 -3.69 -5.06 -17.67
CA PRO A 31 -3.64 -5.72 -18.98
C PRO A 31 -3.43 -4.77 -20.16
N THR A 32 -3.84 -3.52 -20.02
CA THR A 32 -3.75 -2.55 -21.12
C THR A 32 -2.43 -1.80 -21.14
N MET A 33 -1.47 -2.19 -20.31
CA MET A 33 -0.14 -1.58 -20.32
C MET A 33 0.63 -2.13 -21.53
N ASP A 34 0.51 -1.47 -22.65
CA ASP A 34 1.03 -1.96 -23.92
C ASP A 34 2.05 -1.01 -24.55
N CYS A 35 2.56 -0.04 -23.82
CA CYS A 35 3.60 0.85 -24.33
C CYS A 35 4.73 0.96 -23.31
N ASP A 36 5.92 1.30 -23.79
CA ASP A 36 7.11 1.34 -22.93
C ASP A 36 7.12 2.56 -21.99
N THR A 37 6.31 3.57 -22.25
CA THR A 37 6.16 4.73 -21.35
C THR A 37 4.96 4.59 -20.42
N CYS A 38 4.10 3.61 -20.62
CA CYS A 38 2.93 3.41 -19.79
C CYS A 38 3.29 3.17 -18.31
N PRO A 39 4.37 2.43 -17.99
CA PRO A 39 4.74 2.24 -16.58
C PRO A 39 4.97 3.54 -15.83
N ILE A 40 5.50 4.55 -16.49
CA ILE A 40 5.75 5.85 -15.87
C ILE A 40 4.44 6.50 -15.47
N THR A 41 3.48 6.51 -16.38
CA THR A 41 2.15 7.09 -16.14
C THR A 41 1.45 6.38 -14.99
N ILE A 42 1.49 5.06 -14.98
CA ILE A 42 0.85 4.25 -13.94
C ILE A 42 1.52 4.51 -12.59
N ARG A 43 2.84 4.53 -12.56
CA ARG A 43 3.58 4.80 -11.33
C ARG A 43 3.23 6.16 -10.75
N VAL A 44 3.20 7.19 -11.59
CA VAL A 44 2.86 8.55 -11.15
C VAL A 44 1.44 8.56 -10.58
N ALA A 45 0.50 7.92 -11.24
CA ALA A 45 -0.88 7.86 -10.77
C ALA A 45 -0.96 7.19 -9.39
N LEU A 46 -0.27 6.09 -9.21
CA LEU A 46 -0.27 5.37 -7.93
C LEU A 46 0.41 6.17 -6.83
N MET A 47 1.53 6.83 -7.14
CA MET A 47 2.27 7.60 -6.15
C MET A 47 1.51 8.85 -5.69
N LYS A 48 0.51 9.29 -6.43
CA LYS A 48 -0.34 10.40 -6.02
C LYS A 48 -1.40 10.00 -4.99
N VAL A 49 -1.64 8.72 -4.82
CA VAL A 49 -2.62 8.26 -3.83
C VAL A 49 -2.04 8.43 -2.43
N PRO A 50 -2.70 9.17 -1.54
CA PRO A 50 -2.21 9.32 -0.16
C PRO A 50 -2.08 7.96 0.50
N GLY A 51 -0.97 7.72 1.14
CA GLY A 51 -0.71 6.44 1.80
C GLY A 51 0.15 5.48 0.99
N VAL A 52 0.37 5.75 -0.29
CA VAL A 52 1.27 4.94 -1.11
C VAL A 52 2.70 5.38 -0.86
N SER A 53 3.55 4.45 -0.47
CA SER A 53 4.97 4.73 -0.22
C SER A 53 5.86 4.26 -1.36
N ARG A 54 5.40 3.30 -2.14
CA ARG A 54 6.22 2.76 -3.23
C ARG A 54 5.33 2.12 -4.28
N ALA A 55 5.71 2.29 -5.53
CA ALA A 55 5.07 1.63 -6.65
C ALA A 55 6.14 1.18 -7.63
N VAL A 56 6.19 -0.12 -7.88
CA VAL A 56 7.13 -0.73 -8.83
C VAL A 56 6.32 -1.30 -9.97
N VAL A 57 6.42 -0.69 -11.14
CA VAL A 57 5.61 -1.05 -12.29
C VAL A 57 6.48 -1.79 -13.30
N SER A 58 6.04 -2.97 -13.72
CA SER A 58 6.75 -3.79 -14.67
C SER A 58 5.98 -3.86 -15.99
N TYR A 59 6.58 -3.36 -17.04
CA TYR A 59 6.01 -3.46 -18.39
C TYR A 59 6.00 -4.92 -18.86
N ALA A 60 7.10 -5.62 -18.62
CA ALA A 60 7.23 -7.00 -19.07
C ALA A 60 6.16 -7.91 -18.47
N ARG A 61 5.80 -7.68 -17.22
CA ARG A 61 4.79 -8.49 -16.52
C ARG A 61 3.41 -7.87 -16.55
N ARG A 62 3.31 -6.64 -17.01
CA ARG A 62 2.05 -5.87 -17.02
C ARG A 62 1.42 -5.84 -15.66
N ASN A 63 2.23 -5.54 -14.66
CA ASN A 63 1.73 -5.44 -13.30
C ASN A 63 2.40 -4.29 -12.55
N ALA A 64 1.82 -3.96 -11.39
CA ALA A 64 2.35 -2.94 -10.50
C ALA A 64 2.32 -3.48 -9.09
N LYS A 65 3.46 -3.48 -8.44
CA LYS A 65 3.56 -3.82 -7.01
C LYS A 65 3.52 -2.53 -6.23
N VAL A 66 2.52 -2.39 -5.38
CA VAL A 66 2.28 -1.17 -4.64
C VAL A 66 2.39 -1.45 -3.15
N THR A 67 3.20 -0.65 -2.48
CA THR A 67 3.29 -0.67 -1.02
C THR A 67 2.54 0.53 -0.49
N PHE A 68 1.61 0.29 0.42
CA PHE A 68 0.74 1.34 0.92
C PHE A 68 0.40 1.12 2.39
N ASP A 69 -0.04 2.20 3.04
CA ASP A 69 -0.51 2.19 4.41
C ASP A 69 -2.01 1.93 4.40
N ASP A 70 -2.44 0.79 4.93
CA ASP A 70 -3.84 0.39 4.88
C ASP A 70 -4.74 1.19 5.82
N ALA A 71 -4.17 2.02 6.66
CA ALA A 71 -4.94 2.99 7.44
C ALA A 71 -5.29 4.23 6.62
N LYS A 72 -4.59 4.47 5.51
CA LYS A 72 -4.77 5.68 4.70
C LYS A 72 -5.44 5.40 3.37
N THR A 73 -5.25 4.23 2.82
CA THR A 73 -5.81 3.89 1.52
C THR A 73 -6.09 2.39 1.44
N ASP A 74 -6.66 1.95 0.34
CA ASP A 74 -6.97 0.55 0.12
C ASP A 74 -6.79 0.20 -1.35
N VAL A 75 -6.98 -1.08 -1.67
CA VAL A 75 -6.82 -1.57 -3.04
C VAL A 75 -7.81 -0.90 -3.99
N ALA A 76 -9.03 -0.64 -3.55
CA ALA A 76 -10.03 0.01 -4.39
C ALA A 76 -9.57 1.41 -4.82
N ALA A 77 -8.94 2.15 -3.94
CA ALA A 77 -8.41 3.47 -4.28
C ALA A 77 -7.27 3.35 -5.29
N LEU A 78 -6.45 2.32 -5.18
CA LEU A 78 -5.35 2.10 -6.11
C LEU A 78 -5.84 1.75 -7.51
N THR A 79 -6.82 0.85 -7.61
CA THR A 79 -7.39 0.48 -8.90
C THR A 79 -8.12 1.66 -9.54
N LYS A 80 -8.79 2.46 -8.74
CA LYS A 80 -9.41 3.69 -9.23
C LYS A 80 -8.39 4.68 -9.78
N ALA A 81 -7.26 4.79 -9.13
CA ALA A 81 -6.22 5.72 -9.57
C ALA A 81 -5.66 5.31 -10.93
N THR A 82 -5.40 4.01 -11.14
CA THR A 82 -4.92 3.54 -12.43
C THR A 82 -5.99 3.69 -13.50
N GLU A 83 -7.24 3.42 -13.16
CA GLU A 83 -8.34 3.55 -14.08
C GLU A 83 -8.51 4.99 -14.53
N ALA A 84 -8.42 5.94 -13.61
CA ALA A 84 -8.49 7.36 -13.93
C ALA A 84 -7.37 7.80 -14.85
N ALA A 85 -6.23 7.14 -14.79
CA ALA A 85 -5.11 7.40 -15.68
C ALA A 85 -5.27 6.69 -17.04
N GLY A 86 -6.33 5.92 -17.22
CA GLY A 86 -6.59 5.21 -18.46
C GLY A 86 -6.12 3.76 -18.48
N TYR A 87 -5.73 3.22 -17.32
CA TYR A 87 -5.18 1.86 -17.22
C TYR A 87 -5.93 1.06 -16.15
N PRO A 88 -7.08 0.48 -16.48
CA PRO A 88 -7.80 -0.36 -15.52
C PRO A 88 -6.91 -1.47 -14.98
N SER A 89 -7.03 -1.72 -13.70
CA SER A 89 -6.21 -2.73 -13.03
C SER A 89 -7.04 -3.60 -12.12
N PHE A 90 -6.48 -4.76 -11.79
CA PHE A 90 -7.13 -5.75 -10.93
C PHE A 90 -6.12 -6.26 -9.93
N ALA A 91 -6.53 -6.43 -8.68
CA ALA A 91 -5.69 -7.06 -7.68
C ALA A 91 -5.53 -8.55 -7.99
N GLU A 92 -4.29 -9.01 -7.90
CA GLU A 92 -4.00 -10.43 -8.08
C GLU A 92 -4.32 -11.23 -6.83
#